data_75d1ae18d5e9d6a2426b9a3d9124d0bf
#
_entry.id   75d1ae18d5e9d6a2426b9a3d9124d0bf
#
_cell.length_a   1.000
_cell.length_b   1.000
_cell.length_c   1.000
_cell.angle_alpha   90.00
_cell.angle_beta   90.00
_cell.angle_gamma   90.00
#
_symmetry.space_group_name_H-M   'P 1'
#
loop_
_entity.id
_entity.type
_entity.pdbx_description
1 polymer ?
#
loop_
_entity_poly.entity_id
_entity_poly.type
_entity_poly.pdbx_seq_one_letter_code
_entity_poly.pdbx_strand_id
1 'polypeptide(L)'
;MKSFTLKFALLFLLGVGLASTAAAQKIGGVVKDSAGKPVIGASVVVDGTTLGASSGVDGRWTLTVPDASKKTLVISYIGMKTQRIAIGSKTQIDVRLEDESTAMDDVVVVGYATVKRRDVVGSVASVNAETLQQMPVASVAEAMTGRMAGVQVTATEGDPDAEIRIRVRGAGSFSSDGAPLYIVDGFPVESISDISSSEIQSIDILKDAFSTAIYGSRGANGVVLITTKSGEKGKVNVNYNVYWGFKDIARKNQVQALNPSEFARWQYELAAIQNKVSDNYEPYFGAFSDIDLYDGVKGNDWMDQLFGRSGEQFNHNLTVSGGGDKFKWNATYARLYDKAIMIGSNYSRDNLGLKTQFKASKRITLDFNIRYSRIKVRGAGANSLNDSGSQTTGRLKNAMLYTPIPLKAQIEGGDDLEENSSDAVMPTVAVSDSDRKRERTNWNANAGFTWEIVDDLR
;
A
#
# COMPACT_ATOMS: atom_id res chain seq x y z
N MET A 1 -21.74 -28.58 -72.73
CA MET A 1 -21.17 -29.14 -71.50
C MET A 1 -19.67 -29.36 -71.52
N LYS A 2 -18.98 -29.43 -72.66
CA LYS A 2 -17.50 -29.65 -72.69
C LYS A 2 -16.61 -28.41 -72.42
N SER A 3 -17.16 -27.19 -72.44
CA SER A 3 -16.39 -25.95 -72.21
C SER A 3 -16.30 -25.52 -70.72
N PHE A 4 -17.19 -26.05 -69.90
CA PHE A 4 -17.26 -25.68 -68.48
C PHE A 4 -16.26 -26.50 -67.62
N THR A 5 -16.07 -27.75 -67.98
CA THR A 5 -15.11 -28.67 -67.30
C THR A 5 -13.65 -28.25 -67.54
N LEU A 6 -13.33 -27.69 -68.72
CA LEU A 6 -11.95 -27.27 -69.02
C LEU A 6 -11.55 -26.00 -68.28
N LYS A 7 -12.51 -25.06 -68.04
CA LYS A 7 -12.27 -23.86 -67.25
C LYS A 7 -12.12 -24.18 -65.77
N PHE A 8 -12.82 -25.16 -65.24
CA PHE A 8 -12.69 -25.58 -63.84
C PHE A 8 -11.38 -26.35 -63.58
N ALA A 9 -10.93 -27.18 -64.55
CA ALA A 9 -9.65 -27.85 -64.46
C ALA A 9 -8.47 -26.87 -64.56
N LEU A 10 -8.58 -25.81 -65.37
CA LEU A 10 -7.55 -24.76 -65.45
C LEU A 10 -7.48 -23.89 -64.17
N LEU A 11 -8.61 -23.60 -63.53
CA LEU A 11 -8.66 -22.88 -62.24
C LEU A 11 -8.10 -23.75 -61.09
N PHE A 12 -8.32 -25.06 -61.13
CA PHE A 12 -7.77 -26.00 -60.13
C PHE A 12 -6.25 -26.18 -60.30
N LEU A 13 -5.75 -26.20 -61.51
CA LEU A 13 -4.30 -26.24 -61.78
C LEU A 13 -3.60 -24.92 -61.40
N LEU A 14 -4.27 -23.74 -61.55
CA LEU A 14 -3.73 -22.48 -61.12
C LEU A 14 -3.75 -22.35 -59.60
N GLY A 15 -4.70 -22.95 -58.88
CA GLY A 15 -4.80 -22.98 -57.44
C GLY A 15 -3.76 -23.87 -56.75
N VAL A 16 -3.28 -24.90 -57.40
CA VAL A 16 -2.25 -25.83 -56.85
C VAL A 16 -0.82 -25.28 -57.05
N GLY A 17 -0.63 -24.34 -57.98
CA GLY A 17 0.68 -23.72 -58.26
C GLY A 17 1.10 -22.60 -57.29
N LEU A 18 0.22 -22.16 -56.36
CA LEU A 18 0.49 -21.11 -55.36
C LEU A 18 0.69 -21.62 -53.94
N ALA A 19 0.84 -22.94 -53.75
CA ALA A 19 1.34 -23.43 -52.48
C ALA A 19 2.83 -23.06 -52.38
N SER A 20 3.08 -21.83 -51.92
CA SER A 20 4.42 -21.40 -51.48
C SER A 20 4.91 -22.43 -50.45
N THR A 21 5.87 -23.25 -50.83
CA THR A 21 6.57 -24.09 -49.86
C THR A 21 7.23 -23.18 -48.84
N ALA A 22 6.62 -23.06 -47.66
CA ALA A 22 7.24 -22.41 -46.53
C ALA A 22 8.52 -23.22 -46.21
N ALA A 23 9.65 -22.74 -46.71
CA ALA A 23 10.94 -23.38 -46.46
C ALA A 23 11.27 -23.18 -44.98
N ALA A 24 11.20 -24.27 -44.22
CA ALA A 24 11.63 -24.26 -42.83
C ALA A 24 13.16 -24.13 -42.78
N GLN A 25 13.62 -23.03 -42.19
CA GLN A 25 15.04 -22.72 -42.04
C GLN A 25 15.55 -23.29 -40.72
N LYS A 26 16.60 -24.10 -40.73
CA LYS A 26 17.31 -24.52 -39.53
C LYS A 26 18.31 -23.44 -39.14
N ILE A 27 18.14 -22.94 -37.92
CA ILE A 27 18.96 -21.88 -37.35
C ILE A 27 19.62 -22.41 -36.08
N GLY A 28 20.83 -21.99 -35.82
CA GLY A 28 21.55 -22.34 -34.60
C GLY A 28 22.52 -21.24 -34.18
N GLY A 29 23.12 -21.41 -33.02
CA GLY A 29 24.10 -20.46 -32.52
C GLY A 29 24.58 -20.81 -31.12
N VAL A 30 25.33 -19.91 -30.51
CA VAL A 30 25.83 -20.08 -29.14
C VAL A 30 25.39 -18.90 -28.31
N VAL A 31 24.90 -19.18 -27.10
CA VAL A 31 24.59 -18.15 -26.08
C VAL A 31 25.75 -18.10 -25.11
N LYS A 32 26.34 -16.92 -24.95
CA LYS A 32 27.45 -16.64 -24.00
C LYS A 32 27.08 -15.50 -23.07
N ASP A 33 27.70 -15.45 -21.91
CA ASP A 33 27.59 -14.32 -20.96
C ASP A 33 28.54 -13.16 -21.32
N SER A 34 28.52 -12.11 -20.51
CA SER A 34 29.39 -10.95 -20.64
C SER A 34 30.89 -11.30 -20.52
N ALA A 35 31.25 -12.37 -19.84
CA ALA A 35 32.61 -12.89 -19.68
C ALA A 35 33.02 -13.87 -20.80
N GLY A 36 32.10 -14.20 -21.74
CA GLY A 36 32.36 -15.12 -22.83
C GLY A 36 32.17 -16.61 -22.49
N LYS A 37 31.65 -16.94 -21.29
CA LYS A 37 31.33 -18.31 -20.89
C LYS A 37 29.99 -18.75 -21.50
N PRO A 38 29.82 -20.04 -21.86
CA PRO A 38 28.55 -20.53 -22.37
C PRO A 38 27.45 -20.47 -21.31
N VAL A 39 26.27 -19.99 -21.69
CA VAL A 39 25.09 -19.95 -20.84
C VAL A 39 24.29 -21.23 -21.08
N ILE A 40 24.12 -22.04 -20.04
CA ILE A 40 23.41 -23.31 -20.06
C ILE A 40 21.94 -23.07 -19.74
N GLY A 41 21.01 -23.61 -20.57
CA GLY A 41 19.57 -23.51 -20.31
C GLY A 41 18.95 -22.13 -20.67
N ALA A 42 19.63 -21.29 -21.45
CA ALA A 42 19.02 -20.09 -21.97
C ALA A 42 17.84 -20.43 -22.90
N SER A 43 16.73 -19.76 -22.72
CA SER A 43 15.53 -19.95 -23.54
C SER A 43 15.65 -19.14 -24.84
N VAL A 44 15.48 -19.80 -25.97
CA VAL A 44 15.49 -19.23 -27.32
C VAL A 44 14.12 -19.49 -27.94
N VAL A 45 13.27 -18.49 -28.06
CA VAL A 45 11.88 -18.63 -28.52
C VAL A 45 11.63 -17.72 -29.71
N VAL A 46 10.82 -18.15 -30.67
CA VAL A 46 10.35 -17.28 -31.75
C VAL A 46 9.22 -16.40 -31.23
N ASP A 47 9.36 -15.09 -31.32
CA ASP A 47 8.41 -14.10 -30.79
C ASP A 47 6.98 -14.36 -31.27
N GLY A 48 6.03 -14.36 -30.34
CA GLY A 48 4.61 -14.62 -30.61
C GLY A 48 4.26 -16.09 -30.92
N THR A 49 5.17 -17.07 -30.68
CA THR A 49 4.91 -18.49 -30.91
C THR A 49 5.37 -19.35 -29.74
N THR A 50 4.97 -20.62 -29.73
CA THR A 50 5.46 -21.63 -28.77
C THR A 50 6.71 -22.37 -29.26
N LEU A 51 7.24 -22.01 -30.44
CA LEU A 51 8.45 -22.60 -31.00
C LEU A 51 9.69 -22.09 -30.28
N GLY A 52 10.41 -22.98 -29.61
CA GLY A 52 11.60 -22.61 -28.87
C GLY A 52 12.57 -23.78 -28.66
N ALA A 53 13.78 -23.46 -28.26
CA ALA A 53 14.82 -24.37 -27.83
C ALA A 53 15.53 -23.81 -26.60
N SER A 54 16.22 -24.66 -25.84
CA SER A 54 17.13 -24.24 -24.78
C SER A 54 18.59 -24.52 -25.16
N SER A 55 19.51 -23.68 -24.69
CA SER A 55 20.94 -23.87 -24.91
C SER A 55 21.47 -25.05 -24.08
N GLY A 56 22.35 -25.83 -24.68
CA GLY A 56 23.03 -26.98 -24.07
C GLY A 56 24.18 -26.57 -23.14
N VAL A 57 24.92 -27.59 -22.66
CA VAL A 57 26.07 -27.38 -21.73
C VAL A 57 27.22 -26.56 -22.34
N ASP A 58 27.33 -26.52 -23.64
CA ASP A 58 28.27 -25.71 -24.42
C ASP A 58 27.68 -24.37 -24.90
N GLY A 59 26.48 -24.03 -24.44
CA GLY A 59 25.74 -22.84 -24.84
C GLY A 59 25.11 -22.93 -26.23
N ARG A 60 25.26 -24.06 -26.94
CA ARG A 60 24.72 -24.24 -28.31
C ARG A 60 23.23 -24.51 -28.29
N TRP A 61 22.53 -23.97 -29.27
CA TRP A 61 21.11 -24.18 -29.50
C TRP A 61 20.84 -24.38 -31.01
N THR A 62 19.76 -25.06 -31.32
CA THR A 62 19.30 -25.25 -32.70
C THR A 62 17.79 -25.27 -32.74
N LEU A 63 17.21 -24.57 -33.70
CA LEU A 63 15.76 -24.44 -33.86
C LEU A 63 15.39 -24.44 -35.34
N THR A 64 14.34 -25.17 -35.74
CA THR A 64 13.80 -25.12 -37.09
C THR A 64 12.58 -24.21 -37.14
N VAL A 65 12.67 -23.15 -37.91
CA VAL A 65 11.65 -22.06 -37.94
C VAL A 65 11.05 -21.97 -39.34
N PRO A 66 9.74 -22.18 -39.50
CA PRO A 66 9.03 -21.88 -40.74
C PRO A 66 8.96 -20.36 -40.95
N ASP A 67 9.15 -19.91 -42.20
CA ASP A 67 9.13 -18.48 -42.58
C ASP A 67 10.05 -17.58 -41.72
N ALA A 68 11.27 -18.06 -41.49
CA ALA A 68 12.23 -17.43 -40.58
C ALA A 68 12.57 -15.98 -40.95
N SER A 69 12.48 -15.61 -42.22
CA SER A 69 12.90 -14.30 -42.74
C SER A 69 12.16 -13.09 -42.12
N LYS A 70 10.92 -13.27 -41.62
CA LYS A 70 10.09 -12.23 -41.04
C LYS A 70 9.94 -12.36 -39.51
N LYS A 71 10.65 -13.30 -38.89
CA LYS A 71 10.49 -13.64 -37.48
C LYS A 71 11.66 -13.11 -36.65
N THR A 72 11.39 -12.88 -35.37
CA THR A 72 12.33 -12.41 -34.35
C THR A 72 12.53 -13.50 -33.31
N LEU A 73 13.78 -13.75 -32.92
CA LEU A 73 14.10 -14.58 -31.77
C LEU A 73 14.12 -13.72 -30.49
N VAL A 74 13.55 -14.27 -29.43
CA VAL A 74 13.64 -13.75 -28.07
C VAL A 74 14.52 -14.70 -27.29
N ILE A 75 15.68 -14.22 -26.86
CA ILE A 75 16.64 -15.00 -26.09
C ILE A 75 16.67 -14.46 -24.67
N SER A 76 16.37 -15.30 -23.70
CA SER A 76 16.28 -14.92 -22.28
C SER A 76 16.92 -15.95 -21.38
N TYR A 77 17.49 -15.47 -20.28
CA TYR A 77 18.01 -16.31 -19.19
C TYR A 77 17.80 -15.58 -17.86
N ILE A 78 17.62 -16.33 -16.78
CA ILE A 78 17.38 -15.75 -15.45
C ILE A 78 18.57 -14.89 -15.03
N GLY A 79 18.35 -13.61 -14.72
CA GLY A 79 19.41 -12.67 -14.34
C GLY A 79 20.19 -12.05 -15.50
N MET A 80 19.74 -12.23 -16.75
CA MET A 80 20.35 -11.63 -17.94
C MET A 80 19.34 -10.85 -18.78
N LYS A 81 19.78 -9.77 -19.42
CA LYS A 81 18.93 -8.93 -20.28
C LYS A 81 18.42 -9.72 -21.47
N THR A 82 17.12 -9.78 -21.62
CA THR A 82 16.46 -10.39 -22.76
C THR A 82 16.84 -9.67 -24.06
N GLN A 83 17.34 -10.41 -25.04
CA GLN A 83 17.64 -9.88 -26.36
C GLN A 83 16.62 -10.33 -27.40
N ARG A 84 16.28 -9.42 -28.32
CA ARG A 84 15.41 -9.65 -29.47
C ARG A 84 16.20 -9.48 -30.75
N ILE A 85 16.30 -10.53 -31.56
CA ILE A 85 17.13 -10.56 -32.76
C ILE A 85 16.30 -10.99 -33.95
N ALA A 86 16.22 -10.17 -35.00
CA ALA A 86 15.57 -10.55 -36.25
C ALA A 86 16.38 -11.63 -36.94
N ILE A 87 15.69 -12.72 -37.34
CA ILE A 87 16.32 -13.90 -37.98
C ILE A 87 16.83 -13.53 -39.38
N GLY A 88 15.95 -12.98 -40.22
CA GLY A 88 16.29 -12.68 -41.60
C GLY A 88 16.79 -13.90 -42.37
N SER A 89 17.90 -13.77 -43.09
CA SER A 89 18.58 -14.86 -43.82
C SER A 89 19.70 -15.55 -43.03
N LYS A 90 19.84 -15.25 -41.73
CA LYS A 90 20.93 -15.77 -40.88
C LYS A 90 20.64 -17.22 -40.49
N THR A 91 21.58 -18.10 -40.71
CA THR A 91 21.54 -19.50 -40.27
C THR A 91 22.28 -19.72 -38.95
N GLN A 92 23.21 -18.81 -38.62
CA GLN A 92 23.94 -18.84 -37.37
C GLN A 92 23.76 -17.47 -36.64
N ILE A 93 23.33 -17.54 -35.37
CA ILE A 93 23.07 -16.37 -34.52
C ILE A 93 23.71 -16.60 -33.18
N ASP A 94 24.93 -16.10 -33.02
CA ASP A 94 25.62 -16.11 -31.74
C ASP A 94 25.21 -14.91 -30.91
N VAL A 95 24.89 -15.13 -29.64
CA VAL A 95 24.31 -14.13 -28.75
C VAL A 95 25.17 -13.99 -27.50
N ARG A 96 25.45 -12.76 -27.13
CA ARG A 96 26.11 -12.44 -25.88
C ARG A 96 25.09 -11.75 -24.99
N LEU A 97 24.60 -12.46 -23.96
CA LEU A 97 23.70 -11.88 -22.98
C LEU A 97 24.53 -11.05 -21.98
N GLU A 98 24.10 -9.84 -21.76
CA GLU A 98 24.60 -9.01 -20.68
C GLU A 98 23.86 -9.37 -19.39
N ASP A 99 24.56 -9.37 -18.27
CA ASP A 99 23.93 -9.52 -16.98
C ASP A 99 22.83 -8.47 -16.91
N GLU A 100 21.61 -8.89 -16.59
CA GLU A 100 20.55 -7.98 -16.22
C GLU A 100 20.95 -7.36 -14.89
N SER A 101 21.79 -6.34 -14.96
CA SER A 101 22.00 -5.45 -13.83
C SER A 101 20.72 -4.61 -13.65
N THR A 102 19.61 -5.26 -13.40
CA THR A 102 18.45 -4.77 -12.67
C THR A 102 18.68 -4.90 -11.17
N ALA A 103 19.91 -5.06 -10.74
CA ALA A 103 20.33 -4.34 -9.59
C ALA A 103 20.63 -2.90 -10.11
N MET A 104 19.64 -2.03 -10.23
CA MET A 104 19.84 -0.74 -9.62
C MET A 104 20.55 -1.09 -8.33
N ASP A 105 21.84 -0.70 -8.19
CA ASP A 105 22.54 -0.76 -6.92
C ASP A 105 21.57 -0.07 -5.94
N ASP A 106 20.74 -0.86 -5.24
CA ASP A 106 19.82 -0.36 -4.25
C ASP A 106 20.67 0.35 -3.23
N VAL A 107 20.63 1.64 -3.28
CA VAL A 107 21.48 2.51 -2.47
C VAL A 107 20.70 2.82 -1.22
N VAL A 108 21.17 2.39 -0.10
CA VAL A 108 20.59 2.69 1.20
C VAL A 108 21.33 3.90 1.76
N VAL A 109 20.58 4.93 2.14
CA VAL A 109 21.15 6.06 2.87
C VAL A 109 21.37 5.61 4.32
N VAL A 110 22.60 5.35 4.68
CA VAL A 110 22.98 4.99 6.05
C VAL A 110 23.68 6.20 6.68
N GLY A 111 23.00 6.89 7.58
CA GLY A 111 23.48 8.12 8.18
C GLY A 111 23.56 9.27 7.18
N TYR A 112 24.75 9.83 7.04
CA TYR A 112 25.06 10.91 6.11
C TYR A 112 25.69 10.41 4.80
N ALA A 113 25.83 9.09 4.63
CA ALA A 113 26.43 8.48 3.46
C ALA A 113 25.44 7.60 2.71
N THR A 114 25.54 7.63 1.40
CA THR A 114 24.82 6.73 0.51
C THR A 114 25.68 5.50 0.28
N VAL A 115 25.30 4.34 0.85
CA VAL A 115 26.06 3.09 0.77
C VAL A 115 25.28 2.09 -0.09
N LYS A 116 25.98 1.29 -0.89
CA LYS A 116 25.33 0.22 -1.63
C LYS A 116 24.75 -0.79 -0.64
N ARG A 117 23.53 -1.25 -0.86
CA ARG A 117 22.83 -2.20 0.02
C ARG A 117 23.66 -3.44 0.34
N ARG A 118 24.45 -3.94 -0.63
CA ARG A 118 25.36 -5.06 -0.45
C ARG A 118 26.53 -4.78 0.52
N ASP A 119 26.85 -3.51 0.71
CA ASP A 119 27.96 -3.06 1.55
C ASP A 119 27.51 -2.71 2.98
N VAL A 120 26.19 -2.75 3.23
CA VAL A 120 25.62 -2.57 4.57
C VAL A 120 25.79 -3.86 5.35
N VAL A 121 26.75 -3.85 6.25
CA VAL A 121 26.97 -4.95 7.21
C VAL A 121 25.92 -4.84 8.31
N GLY A 122 24.83 -5.62 8.22
CA GLY A 122 23.76 -5.58 9.24
C GLY A 122 22.44 -6.18 8.77
N SER A 123 21.51 -6.39 9.72
CA SER A 123 20.17 -6.91 9.43
C SER A 123 19.23 -5.79 8.97
N VAL A 124 19.14 -5.57 7.67
CA VAL A 124 18.24 -4.59 7.06
C VAL A 124 17.04 -5.31 6.42
N ALA A 125 15.82 -4.86 6.72
CA ALA A 125 14.62 -5.25 5.99
C ALA A 125 14.22 -4.10 5.08
N SER A 126 13.92 -4.40 3.81
CA SER A 126 13.57 -3.38 2.82
C SER A 126 12.28 -3.73 2.09
N VAL A 127 11.51 -2.69 1.74
CA VAL A 127 10.37 -2.77 0.83
C VAL A 127 10.54 -1.69 -0.24
N ASN A 128 10.38 -2.08 -1.49
CA ASN A 128 10.51 -1.18 -2.63
C ASN A 128 9.17 -0.52 -3.05
N ALA A 129 9.27 0.48 -3.92
CA ALA A 129 8.13 1.24 -4.42
C ALA A 129 7.06 0.37 -5.10
N GLU A 130 7.46 -0.65 -5.86
CA GLU A 130 6.52 -1.52 -6.58
C GLU A 130 5.61 -2.27 -5.61
N THR A 131 6.19 -2.84 -4.56
CA THR A 131 5.45 -3.57 -3.52
C THR A 131 4.50 -2.64 -2.75
N LEU A 132 4.92 -1.39 -2.47
CA LEU A 132 4.10 -0.40 -1.78
C LEU A 132 2.92 0.09 -2.63
N GLN A 133 3.11 0.22 -3.95
CA GLN A 133 2.07 0.70 -4.87
C GLN A 133 0.97 -0.34 -5.16
N GLN A 134 1.27 -1.62 -4.98
CA GLN A 134 0.29 -2.70 -5.18
C GLN A 134 -0.83 -2.72 -4.12
N MET A 135 -0.66 -1.94 -3.05
CA MET A 135 -1.63 -1.91 -1.96
C MET A 135 -2.36 -0.57 -1.88
N PRO A 136 -3.69 -0.58 -1.94
CA PRO A 136 -4.51 0.61 -1.78
C PRO A 136 -4.68 0.97 -0.28
N VAL A 137 -3.57 1.29 0.40
CA VAL A 137 -3.56 1.64 1.82
C VAL A 137 -3.43 3.15 2.03
N ALA A 138 -4.04 3.65 3.09
CA ALA A 138 -4.03 5.07 3.42
C ALA A 138 -2.67 5.55 3.95
N SER A 139 -1.93 4.66 4.61
CA SER A 139 -0.71 4.97 5.34
C SER A 139 0.47 4.11 4.90
N VAL A 140 1.65 4.72 4.86
CA VAL A 140 2.93 4.02 4.64
C VAL A 140 3.17 2.92 5.67
N ALA A 141 2.83 3.19 6.93
CA ALA A 141 2.99 2.23 8.00
C ALA A 141 2.10 0.99 7.80
N GLU A 142 0.86 1.18 7.33
CA GLU A 142 -0.05 0.08 6.99
C GLU A 142 0.52 -0.80 5.86
N ALA A 143 1.15 -0.18 4.85
CA ALA A 143 1.81 -0.88 3.76
C ALA A 143 2.96 -1.80 4.21
N MET A 144 3.55 -1.54 5.37
CA MET A 144 4.63 -2.35 5.96
C MET A 144 4.12 -3.58 6.71
N THR A 145 2.83 -3.65 7.04
CA THR A 145 2.24 -4.72 7.87
C THR A 145 2.48 -6.10 7.28
N GLY A 146 3.08 -7.00 8.07
CA GLY A 146 3.34 -8.39 7.67
C GLY A 146 4.43 -8.59 6.61
N ARG A 147 5.10 -7.53 6.14
CA ARG A 147 6.08 -7.60 5.04
C ARG A 147 7.53 -7.46 5.50
N MET A 148 7.75 -7.03 6.71
CA MET A 148 9.09 -6.81 7.24
C MET A 148 9.37 -7.70 8.43
N ALA A 149 10.30 -8.64 8.29
CA ALA A 149 10.68 -9.54 9.37
C ALA A 149 11.21 -8.77 10.59
N GLY A 150 10.67 -9.05 11.78
CA GLY A 150 11.05 -8.40 13.05
C GLY A 150 10.48 -6.98 13.21
N VAL A 151 9.48 -6.60 12.42
CA VAL A 151 8.77 -5.34 12.54
C VAL A 151 7.30 -5.64 12.83
N GLN A 152 6.82 -5.13 13.94
CA GLN A 152 5.41 -5.18 14.30
C GLN A 152 4.76 -3.84 13.99
N VAL A 153 3.69 -3.89 13.21
CA VAL A 153 2.88 -2.73 12.87
C VAL A 153 1.49 -2.96 13.44
N THR A 154 1.06 -2.07 14.33
CA THR A 154 -0.25 -2.15 14.98
C THR A 154 -1.01 -0.86 14.81
N ALA A 155 -2.22 -0.93 14.25
CA ALA A 155 -3.20 0.12 14.34
C ALA A 155 -3.88 0.01 15.70
N THR A 156 -3.81 1.05 16.51
CA THR A 156 -4.37 1.05 17.87
C THR A 156 -5.87 1.35 17.90
N GLU A 157 -6.35 2.01 16.86
CA GLU A 157 -7.73 2.48 16.77
C GLU A 157 -8.23 2.45 15.32
N GLY A 158 -9.56 2.49 15.16
CA GLY A 158 -10.21 2.65 13.85
C GLY A 158 -10.40 4.11 13.42
N ASP A 159 -9.72 5.06 14.05
CA ASP A 159 -9.75 6.46 13.66
C ASP A 159 -9.07 6.65 12.30
N PRO A 160 -9.64 7.42 11.38
CA PRO A 160 -9.04 7.64 10.05
C PRO A 160 -7.63 8.21 10.06
N ASP A 161 -7.22 8.89 11.13
CA ASP A 161 -5.85 9.38 11.33
C ASP A 161 -5.15 8.76 12.54
N ALA A 162 -5.61 7.59 12.99
CA ALA A 162 -4.98 6.85 14.06
C ALA A 162 -3.49 6.67 13.79
N GLU A 163 -2.69 6.96 14.80
CA GLU A 163 -1.26 6.71 14.71
C GLU A 163 -0.99 5.21 14.67
N ILE A 164 -0.38 4.77 13.58
CA ILE A 164 0.03 3.38 13.44
C ILE A 164 1.36 3.23 14.16
N ARG A 165 1.37 2.41 15.21
CA ARG A 165 2.57 2.13 15.98
C ARG A 165 3.44 1.10 15.29
N ILE A 166 4.68 1.49 15.03
CA ILE A 166 5.72 0.63 14.49
C ILE A 166 6.67 0.27 15.62
N ARG A 167 6.92 -1.03 15.81
CA ARG A 167 7.92 -1.53 16.76
C ARG A 167 8.91 -2.42 16.04
N VAL A 168 10.20 -2.21 16.30
CA VAL A 168 11.28 -3.00 15.73
C VAL A 168 11.87 -3.87 16.83
N ARG A 169 11.82 -5.21 16.64
CA ARG A 169 12.32 -6.22 17.61
C ARG A 169 11.68 -6.17 19.01
N GLY A 170 10.46 -5.62 19.12
CA GLY A 170 9.73 -5.57 20.39
C GLY A 170 9.89 -4.24 21.14
N ALA A 171 9.43 -4.19 22.38
CA ALA A 171 9.53 -3.01 23.24
C ALA A 171 10.86 -3.04 24.01
N GLY A 172 11.69 -2.03 23.78
CA GLY A 172 12.98 -1.88 24.49
C GLY A 172 12.85 -1.22 25.86
N SER A 173 11.68 -0.66 26.22
CA SER A 173 11.45 0.07 27.48
C SER A 173 10.02 -0.11 27.94
N PHE A 174 9.82 -0.10 29.28
CA PHE A 174 8.51 -0.08 29.90
C PHE A 174 7.92 1.35 30.01
N SER A 175 8.76 2.37 29.94
CA SER A 175 8.38 3.76 30.17
C SER A 175 8.30 4.61 28.91
N SER A 176 8.83 4.13 27.79
CA SER A 176 8.80 4.85 26.52
C SER A 176 7.89 4.13 25.50
N ASP A 177 7.39 4.89 24.54
CA ASP A 177 6.49 4.40 23.48
C ASP A 177 7.14 3.35 22.56
N GLY A 178 8.47 3.18 22.64
CA GLY A 178 9.22 2.21 21.84
C GLY A 178 9.20 2.48 20.35
N ALA A 179 8.82 3.71 19.93
CA ALA A 179 8.79 4.11 18.54
C ALA A 179 10.21 4.16 17.94
N PRO A 180 10.41 3.71 16.70
CA PRO A 180 11.68 3.84 16.01
C PRO A 180 11.93 5.31 15.61
N LEU A 181 13.18 5.63 15.30
CA LEU A 181 13.53 6.89 14.70
C LEU A 181 13.17 6.87 13.20
N TYR A 182 12.39 7.85 12.76
CA TYR A 182 12.06 8.02 11.34
C TYR A 182 13.01 9.00 10.68
N ILE A 183 13.59 8.59 9.55
CA ILE A 183 14.48 9.41 8.72
C ILE A 183 13.91 9.45 7.31
N VAL A 184 13.66 10.64 6.78
CA VAL A 184 13.16 10.83 5.41
C VAL A 184 14.18 11.62 4.62
N ASP A 185 14.71 11.04 3.55
CA ASP A 185 15.78 11.62 2.72
C ASP A 185 16.97 12.15 3.54
N GLY A 186 17.34 11.41 4.62
CA GLY A 186 18.46 11.77 5.50
C GLY A 186 18.12 12.69 6.68
N PHE A 187 16.88 13.18 6.79
CA PHE A 187 16.45 14.09 7.86
C PHE A 187 15.46 13.43 8.81
N PRO A 188 15.64 13.62 10.14
CA PRO A 188 14.74 13.08 11.14
C PRO A 188 13.37 13.77 11.07
N VAL A 189 12.30 12.97 11.17
CA VAL A 189 10.91 13.44 11.25
C VAL A 189 10.21 12.79 12.44
N GLU A 190 9.19 13.43 12.97
CA GLU A 190 8.45 12.90 14.13
C GLU A 190 7.44 11.82 13.71
N SER A 191 6.83 11.95 12.53
CA SER A 191 5.81 11.04 12.03
C SER A 191 5.95 10.83 10.53
N ILE A 192 5.49 9.68 10.06
CA ILE A 192 5.42 9.31 8.64
C ILE A 192 3.98 9.25 8.13
N SER A 193 3.01 9.60 8.95
CA SER A 193 1.58 9.57 8.59
C SER A 193 1.19 10.56 7.49
N ASP A 194 2.00 11.60 7.32
CA ASP A 194 1.82 12.65 6.32
C ASP A 194 2.46 12.33 4.96
N ILE A 195 3.12 11.17 4.83
CA ILE A 195 3.79 10.75 3.58
C ILE A 195 2.84 9.88 2.77
N SER A 196 2.75 10.14 1.48
CA SER A 196 2.04 9.25 0.55
C SER A 196 2.93 8.07 0.13
N SER A 197 2.36 6.86 0.09
CA SER A 197 3.07 5.68 -0.45
C SER A 197 3.56 5.88 -1.89
N SER A 198 2.88 6.74 -2.66
CA SER A 198 3.26 7.07 -4.04
C SER A 198 4.54 7.89 -4.15
N GLU A 199 4.92 8.63 -3.09
CA GLU A 199 6.15 9.44 -3.04
C GLU A 199 7.39 8.59 -2.76
N ILE A 200 7.21 7.37 -2.25
CA ILE A 200 8.29 6.55 -1.70
C ILE A 200 8.95 5.73 -2.80
N GLN A 201 10.28 5.68 -2.76
CA GLN A 201 11.14 4.82 -3.56
C GLN A 201 11.46 3.52 -2.81
N SER A 202 11.91 3.65 -1.54
CA SER A 202 12.20 2.51 -0.67
C SER A 202 11.96 2.85 0.79
N ILE A 203 11.69 1.81 1.58
CA ILE A 203 11.70 1.86 3.04
C ILE A 203 12.69 0.80 3.52
N ASP A 204 13.67 1.23 4.28
CA ASP A 204 14.70 0.38 4.85
C ASP A 204 14.66 0.49 6.36
N ILE A 205 14.68 -0.66 7.06
CA ILE A 205 14.64 -0.68 8.52
C ILE A 205 15.95 -1.26 9.06
N LEU A 206 16.67 -0.42 9.78
CA LEU A 206 17.88 -0.79 10.51
C LEU A 206 17.46 -1.36 11.86
N LYS A 207 17.79 -2.61 12.09
CA LYS A 207 17.34 -3.36 13.27
C LYS A 207 18.43 -3.69 14.28
N ASP A 208 19.68 -3.68 13.87
CA ASP A 208 20.79 -4.05 14.74
C ASP A 208 21.59 -2.83 15.22
N ALA A 209 22.28 -2.99 16.33
CA ALA A 209 23.03 -1.92 16.97
C ALA A 209 24.17 -1.37 16.09
N PHE A 210 24.74 -2.18 15.19
CA PHE A 210 25.79 -1.75 14.30
C PHE A 210 25.26 -0.76 13.25
N SER A 211 24.16 -1.12 12.58
CA SER A 211 23.55 -0.27 11.55
C SER A 211 22.90 1.00 12.14
N THR A 212 22.44 0.96 13.41
CA THR A 212 21.83 2.12 14.08
C THR A 212 22.84 3.00 14.85
N ALA A 213 24.09 2.56 15.02
CA ALA A 213 25.11 3.26 15.83
C ALA A 213 25.33 4.73 15.43
N ILE A 214 25.26 5.04 14.14
CA ILE A 214 25.41 6.40 13.60
C ILE A 214 24.34 7.38 14.07
N TYR A 215 23.17 6.87 14.50
CA TYR A 215 22.06 7.67 15.03
C TYR A 215 22.10 7.82 16.56
N GLY A 216 23.11 7.21 17.20
CA GLY A 216 23.32 7.28 18.64
C GLY A 216 22.14 6.70 19.44
N SER A 217 21.87 7.28 20.60
CA SER A 217 20.77 6.84 21.49
C SER A 217 19.38 6.92 20.85
N ARG A 218 19.16 7.81 19.91
CA ARG A 218 17.88 7.92 19.17
C ARG A 218 17.57 6.70 18.30
N GLY A 219 18.60 5.94 17.88
CA GLY A 219 18.47 4.72 17.11
C GLY A 219 18.22 3.45 17.93
N ALA A 220 18.12 3.54 19.26
CA ALA A 220 18.03 2.38 20.16
C ALA A 220 16.82 1.47 19.89
N ASN A 221 15.68 2.05 19.48
CA ASN A 221 14.45 1.33 19.12
C ASN A 221 14.37 0.95 17.63
N GLY A 222 15.50 1.04 16.89
CA GLY A 222 15.57 0.86 15.45
C GLY A 222 15.38 2.18 14.69
N VAL A 223 15.71 2.14 13.40
CA VAL A 223 15.60 3.30 12.51
C VAL A 223 14.84 2.91 11.23
N VAL A 224 13.84 3.68 10.87
CA VAL A 224 13.08 3.55 9.63
C VAL A 224 13.57 4.62 8.67
N LEU A 225 14.27 4.18 7.62
CA LEU A 225 14.78 5.05 6.57
C LEU A 225 13.77 5.06 5.40
N ILE A 226 13.31 6.22 5.02
CA ILE A 226 12.42 6.41 3.89
C ILE A 226 13.15 7.24 2.84
N THR A 227 13.30 6.65 1.66
CA THR A 227 13.83 7.36 0.50
C THR A 227 12.68 7.72 -0.43
N THR A 228 12.54 9.00 -0.77
CA THR A 228 11.52 9.45 -1.72
C THR A 228 12.04 9.37 -3.15
N LYS A 229 11.10 9.25 -4.11
CA LYS A 229 11.41 9.18 -5.54
C LYS A 229 12.18 10.40 -6.00
N SER A 230 13.18 10.16 -6.82
CA SER A 230 14.02 11.20 -7.43
C SER A 230 13.76 11.28 -8.95
N GLY A 231 14.18 12.37 -9.56
CA GLY A 231 14.17 12.49 -11.02
C GLY A 231 15.22 11.57 -11.66
N GLU A 232 14.88 11.03 -12.81
CA GLU A 232 15.78 10.20 -13.62
C GLU A 232 16.27 10.99 -14.84
N LYS A 233 17.45 10.59 -15.35
CA LYS A 233 17.95 11.14 -16.62
C LYS A 233 17.11 10.60 -17.78
N GLY A 234 16.60 11.48 -18.60
CA GLY A 234 15.85 11.09 -19.78
C GLY A 234 14.70 12.02 -20.11
N LYS A 235 13.74 11.51 -20.87
CA LYS A 235 12.51 12.21 -21.20
C LYS A 235 11.66 12.43 -19.95
N VAL A 236 10.82 13.46 -19.99
CA VAL A 236 9.82 13.70 -18.96
C VAL A 236 8.89 12.47 -18.88
N ASN A 237 8.78 11.92 -17.68
CA ASN A 237 7.91 10.82 -17.38
C ASN A 237 6.74 11.33 -16.53
N VAL A 238 5.52 11.03 -16.97
CA VAL A 238 4.28 11.36 -16.26
C VAL A 238 3.61 10.06 -15.84
N ASN A 239 3.46 9.87 -14.56
CA ASN A 239 2.76 8.72 -13.98
C ASN A 239 1.54 9.21 -13.21
N TYR A 240 0.36 8.78 -13.63
CA TYR A 240 -0.88 9.04 -12.92
C TYR A 240 -1.51 7.73 -12.50
N ASN A 241 -1.70 7.59 -11.19
CA ASN A 241 -2.30 6.41 -10.58
C ASN A 241 -3.52 6.82 -9.76
N VAL A 242 -4.62 6.13 -9.96
CA VAL A 242 -5.87 6.37 -9.26
C VAL A 242 -6.46 5.04 -8.81
N TYR A 243 -7.00 5.03 -7.61
CA TYR A 243 -7.86 3.93 -7.18
C TYR A 243 -9.08 4.47 -6.43
N TRP A 244 -10.15 3.69 -6.50
CA TRP A 244 -11.38 3.90 -5.79
C TRP A 244 -11.83 2.58 -5.19
N GLY A 245 -12.33 2.60 -3.97
CA GLY A 245 -12.76 1.41 -3.26
C GLY A 245 -13.83 1.69 -2.22
N PHE A 246 -14.50 0.63 -1.82
CA PHE A 246 -15.50 0.62 -0.76
C PHE A 246 -14.97 -0.13 0.45
N LYS A 247 -15.44 0.26 1.63
CA LYS A 247 -15.14 -0.38 2.90
C LYS A 247 -16.45 -0.71 3.59
N ASP A 248 -16.57 -1.93 4.05
CA ASP A 248 -17.72 -2.38 4.83
C ASP A 248 -17.26 -3.08 6.09
N ILE A 249 -18.11 -3.11 7.11
CA ILE A 249 -17.81 -3.85 8.32
C ILE A 249 -17.76 -5.36 8.03
N ALA A 250 -16.74 -6.04 8.55
CA ALA A 250 -16.64 -7.49 8.41
C ALA A 250 -17.68 -8.19 9.31
N ARG A 251 -18.77 -8.64 8.73
CA ARG A 251 -19.90 -9.25 9.48
C ARG A 251 -19.52 -10.43 10.36
N LYS A 252 -18.46 -11.16 10.03
CA LYS A 252 -17.99 -12.30 10.83
C LYS A 252 -17.59 -11.95 12.27
N ASN A 253 -17.28 -10.69 12.54
CA ASN A 253 -16.82 -10.19 13.84
C ASN A 253 -17.87 -9.32 14.54
N GLN A 254 -19.10 -9.28 14.04
CA GLN A 254 -20.17 -8.54 14.71
C GLN A 254 -20.61 -9.29 15.97
N VAL A 255 -20.57 -8.59 17.09
CA VAL A 255 -21.22 -9.03 18.31
C VAL A 255 -22.71 -8.78 18.15
N GLN A 256 -23.51 -9.81 18.36
CA GLN A 256 -24.96 -9.69 18.29
C GLN A 256 -25.46 -9.02 19.58
N ALA A 257 -26.12 -7.88 19.45
CA ALA A 257 -26.78 -7.22 20.57
C ALA A 257 -28.04 -7.98 20.97
N LEU A 258 -28.42 -7.85 22.24
CA LEU A 258 -29.69 -8.40 22.73
C LEU A 258 -30.86 -7.72 22.05
N ASN A 259 -31.92 -8.48 21.76
CA ASN A 259 -33.18 -7.90 21.35
C ASN A 259 -33.92 -7.28 22.57
N PRO A 260 -35.00 -6.47 22.37
CA PRO A 260 -35.70 -5.83 23.48
C PRO A 260 -36.19 -6.78 24.58
N SER A 261 -36.73 -7.93 24.23
CA SER A 261 -37.20 -8.94 25.20
C SER A 261 -36.04 -9.57 25.96
N GLU A 262 -34.96 -9.98 25.28
CA GLU A 262 -33.75 -10.50 25.92
C GLU A 262 -33.10 -9.47 26.84
N PHE A 263 -33.07 -8.19 26.41
CA PHE A 263 -32.50 -7.11 27.21
C PHE A 263 -33.31 -6.85 28.47
N ALA A 264 -34.65 -6.78 28.37
CA ALA A 264 -35.51 -6.57 29.51
C ALA A 264 -35.38 -7.75 30.52
N ARG A 265 -35.33 -9.02 30.04
CA ARG A 265 -35.10 -10.21 30.92
C ARG A 265 -33.74 -10.14 31.59
N TRP A 266 -32.70 -9.77 30.88
CA TRP A 266 -31.36 -9.65 31.45
C TRP A 266 -31.28 -8.54 32.52
N GLN A 267 -31.93 -7.40 32.30
CA GLN A 267 -32.00 -6.31 33.28
C GLN A 267 -32.76 -6.73 34.54
N TYR A 268 -33.85 -7.52 34.38
CA TYR A 268 -34.56 -8.10 35.52
C TYR A 268 -33.67 -9.04 36.37
N GLU A 269 -32.96 -9.94 35.72
CA GLU A 269 -32.04 -10.85 36.38
C GLU A 269 -30.96 -10.10 37.17
N LEU A 270 -30.36 -9.07 36.56
CA LEU A 270 -29.39 -8.22 37.25
C LEU A 270 -29.97 -7.52 38.48
N ALA A 271 -31.17 -6.95 38.37
CA ALA A 271 -31.84 -6.28 39.45
C ALA A 271 -32.25 -7.27 40.58
N ALA A 272 -32.68 -8.48 40.19
CA ALA A 272 -33.04 -9.53 41.14
C ALA A 272 -31.82 -10.03 41.93
N ILE A 273 -30.66 -10.24 41.29
CA ILE A 273 -29.43 -10.64 41.98
C ILE A 273 -29.00 -9.54 42.99
N GLN A 274 -29.26 -8.28 42.70
CA GLN A 274 -28.93 -7.15 43.56
C GLN A 274 -29.99 -6.87 44.62
N ASN A 275 -31.12 -7.59 44.64
CA ASN A 275 -32.32 -7.30 45.43
C ASN A 275 -32.86 -5.89 45.23
N LYS A 276 -32.83 -5.38 44.00
CA LYS A 276 -33.21 -4.01 43.61
C LYS A 276 -34.20 -3.97 42.45
N VAL A 277 -35.12 -4.94 42.38
CA VAL A 277 -36.09 -5.01 41.28
C VAL A 277 -36.98 -3.77 41.24
N SER A 278 -37.51 -3.34 42.39
CA SER A 278 -38.36 -2.14 42.51
C SER A 278 -37.62 -0.84 42.20
N ASP A 279 -36.31 -0.80 42.43
CA ASP A 279 -35.52 0.42 42.25
C ASP A 279 -34.88 0.55 40.85
N ASN A 280 -34.42 -0.60 40.33
CA ASN A 280 -33.56 -0.63 39.15
C ASN A 280 -34.26 -1.24 37.91
N TYR A 281 -35.38 -1.91 38.06
CA TYR A 281 -36.10 -2.55 36.95
C TYR A 281 -37.49 -1.97 36.71
N GLU A 282 -38.37 -2.02 37.71
CA GLU A 282 -39.79 -1.64 37.58
C GLU A 282 -40.03 -0.19 37.06
N PRO A 283 -39.25 0.81 37.50
CA PRO A 283 -39.44 2.16 37.00
C PRO A 283 -39.17 2.32 35.49
N TYR A 284 -38.36 1.42 34.91
CA TYR A 284 -37.90 1.53 33.49
C TYR A 284 -38.61 0.52 32.60
N PHE A 285 -38.96 -0.66 33.12
CA PHE A 285 -39.46 -1.78 32.31
C PHE A 285 -40.89 -2.22 32.70
N GLY A 286 -41.44 -1.67 33.77
CA GLY A 286 -42.70 -2.11 34.32
C GLY A 286 -42.62 -3.40 35.16
N ALA A 287 -43.77 -3.97 35.48
CA ALA A 287 -43.79 -5.24 36.22
C ALA A 287 -43.23 -6.38 35.37
N PHE A 288 -42.52 -7.32 35.99
CA PHE A 288 -41.96 -8.47 35.24
C PHE A 288 -43.05 -9.35 34.59
N SER A 289 -44.26 -9.34 35.14
CA SER A 289 -45.43 -9.99 34.52
C SER A 289 -45.75 -9.49 33.12
N ASP A 290 -45.31 -8.26 32.79
CA ASP A 290 -45.61 -7.57 31.51
C ASP A 290 -44.47 -7.71 30.52
N ILE A 291 -43.49 -8.56 30.81
CA ILE A 291 -42.27 -8.71 29.98
C ILE A 291 -42.56 -9.15 28.55
N ASP A 292 -43.65 -9.88 28.35
CA ASP A 292 -44.11 -10.35 27.04
C ASP A 292 -44.51 -9.18 26.10
N LEU A 293 -44.73 -7.96 26.64
CA LEU A 293 -44.93 -6.77 25.83
C LEU A 293 -43.71 -6.38 24.98
N TYR A 294 -42.53 -6.86 25.36
CA TYR A 294 -41.28 -6.63 24.60
C TYR A 294 -41.08 -7.67 23.50
N ASP A 295 -41.89 -8.76 23.48
CA ASP A 295 -41.78 -9.81 22.47
C ASP A 295 -42.22 -9.26 21.09
N GLY A 296 -41.38 -9.44 20.10
CA GLY A 296 -41.63 -8.94 18.73
C GLY A 296 -41.43 -7.43 18.52
N VAL A 297 -41.05 -6.67 19.56
CA VAL A 297 -40.66 -5.27 19.42
C VAL A 297 -39.39 -5.18 18.61
N LYS A 298 -39.42 -4.37 17.53
CA LYS A 298 -38.23 -4.10 16.74
C LYS A 298 -37.29 -3.20 17.53
N GLY A 299 -36.17 -3.75 17.97
CA GLY A 299 -35.15 -3.01 18.68
C GLY A 299 -34.29 -2.11 17.78
N ASN A 300 -33.54 -1.22 18.42
CA ASN A 300 -32.51 -0.43 17.78
C ASN A 300 -31.25 -1.26 17.61
N ASP A 301 -30.78 -1.42 16.38
CA ASP A 301 -29.42 -1.90 16.10
C ASP A 301 -28.49 -0.70 16.00
N TRP A 302 -27.93 -0.30 17.13
CA TRP A 302 -27.01 0.83 17.20
C TRP A 302 -25.70 0.60 16.46
N MET A 303 -25.29 -0.67 16.35
CA MET A 303 -24.11 -1.03 15.56
C MET A 303 -24.33 -0.78 14.07
N ASP A 304 -25.50 -1.17 13.55
CA ASP A 304 -25.84 -0.90 12.15
C ASP A 304 -26.06 0.59 11.90
N GLN A 305 -26.72 1.30 12.82
CA GLN A 305 -26.95 2.74 12.69
C GLN A 305 -25.64 3.55 12.69
N LEU A 306 -24.63 3.15 13.45
CA LEU A 306 -23.34 3.86 13.54
C LEU A 306 -22.32 3.40 12.51
N PHE A 307 -22.25 2.11 12.22
CA PHE A 307 -21.19 1.48 11.44
C PHE A 307 -21.69 0.74 10.19
N GLY A 308 -23.01 0.68 9.97
CA GLY A 308 -23.63 -0.10 8.89
C GLY A 308 -23.53 0.56 7.49
N ARG A 309 -23.03 1.80 7.40
CA ARG A 309 -22.84 2.43 6.10
C ARG A 309 -21.55 1.95 5.42
N SER A 310 -21.57 1.89 4.10
CA SER A 310 -20.32 1.71 3.33
C SER A 310 -19.47 2.98 3.38
N GLY A 311 -18.19 2.80 3.67
CA GLY A 311 -17.18 3.82 3.49
C GLY A 311 -16.67 3.84 2.06
N GLU A 312 -16.11 4.98 1.64
CA GLU A 312 -15.55 5.18 0.30
C GLU A 312 -14.13 5.71 0.41
N GLN A 313 -13.25 5.23 -0.43
CA GLN A 313 -11.87 5.69 -0.48
C GLN A 313 -11.49 6.06 -1.90
N PHE A 314 -10.99 7.28 -2.08
CA PHE A 314 -10.42 7.78 -3.33
C PHE A 314 -8.98 8.14 -3.13
N ASN A 315 -8.12 7.74 -4.05
CA ASN A 315 -6.72 8.13 -4.06
C ASN A 315 -6.30 8.52 -5.48
N HIS A 316 -5.72 9.72 -5.61
CA HIS A 316 -5.16 10.26 -6.84
C HIS A 316 -3.68 10.55 -6.62
N ASN A 317 -2.82 9.99 -7.44
CA ASN A 317 -1.38 10.21 -7.36
C ASN A 317 -0.86 10.59 -8.74
N LEU A 318 -0.30 11.79 -8.84
CA LEU A 318 0.36 12.30 -10.02
C LEU A 318 1.84 12.49 -9.71
N THR A 319 2.69 11.87 -10.49
CA THR A 319 4.15 12.05 -10.41
C THR A 319 4.65 12.49 -11.77
N VAL A 320 5.36 13.58 -11.80
CA VAL A 320 6.04 14.07 -13.02
C VAL A 320 7.51 14.18 -12.71
N SER A 321 8.34 13.49 -13.48
CA SER A 321 9.78 13.49 -13.27
C SER A 321 10.53 13.64 -14.57
N GLY A 322 11.74 14.17 -14.49
CA GLY A 322 12.59 14.34 -15.64
C GLY A 322 13.97 14.81 -15.26
N GLY A 323 14.84 14.90 -16.24
CA GLY A 323 16.15 15.42 -15.97
C GLY A 323 17.16 15.17 -17.09
N GLY A 324 18.28 15.84 -16.94
CA GLY A 324 19.48 15.68 -17.76
C GLY A 324 20.69 15.34 -16.91
N ASP A 325 21.89 15.52 -17.49
CA ASP A 325 23.14 15.23 -16.77
C ASP A 325 23.40 16.17 -15.59
N LYS A 326 22.94 17.42 -15.70
CA LYS A 326 23.19 18.46 -14.70
C LYS A 326 22.02 18.69 -13.75
N PHE A 327 20.79 18.46 -14.19
CA PHE A 327 19.61 18.78 -13.42
C PHE A 327 18.60 17.64 -13.51
N LYS A 328 18.12 17.18 -12.36
CA LYS A 328 17.05 16.19 -12.22
C LYS A 328 15.98 16.73 -11.30
N TRP A 329 14.74 16.39 -11.56
CA TRP A 329 13.62 16.83 -10.75
C TRP A 329 12.51 15.81 -10.72
N ASN A 330 11.76 15.80 -9.63
CA ASN A 330 10.57 15.02 -9.42
C ASN A 330 9.53 15.91 -8.71
N ALA A 331 8.35 16.01 -9.28
CA ALA A 331 7.21 16.70 -8.68
C ALA A 331 6.09 15.69 -8.45
N THR A 332 5.52 15.69 -7.25
CA THR A 332 4.46 14.77 -6.85
C THR A 332 3.27 15.54 -6.33
N TYR A 333 2.07 15.07 -6.68
CA TYR A 333 0.82 15.44 -6.04
C TYR A 333 0.06 14.18 -5.68
N ALA A 334 -0.38 14.06 -4.43
CA ALA A 334 -1.21 12.97 -3.99
C ALA A 334 -2.39 13.49 -3.18
N ARG A 335 -3.58 12.99 -3.50
CA ARG A 335 -4.80 13.28 -2.75
C ARG A 335 -5.47 11.99 -2.33
N LEU A 336 -5.66 11.85 -1.03
CA LEU A 336 -6.43 10.77 -0.42
C LEU A 336 -7.69 11.36 0.20
N TYR A 337 -8.83 10.77 -0.10
CA TYR A 337 -10.08 10.99 0.60
C TYR A 337 -10.61 9.66 1.11
N ASP A 338 -10.96 9.60 2.38
CA ASP A 338 -11.43 8.40 3.07
C ASP A 338 -12.66 8.73 3.90
N LYS A 339 -13.82 8.22 3.48
CA LYS A 339 -15.07 8.26 4.21
C LYS A 339 -15.16 6.99 5.05
N ALA A 340 -15.12 7.12 6.35
CA ALA A 340 -15.17 5.98 7.27
C ALA A 340 -16.53 5.28 7.23
N ILE A 341 -16.58 4.03 7.65
CA ILE A 341 -17.82 3.28 7.87
C ILE A 341 -18.64 3.86 9.03
N MET A 342 -18.00 4.47 10.01
CA MET A 342 -18.68 5.16 11.10
C MET A 342 -19.27 6.48 10.61
N ILE A 343 -20.53 6.76 10.95
CA ILE A 343 -21.19 8.02 10.62
C ILE A 343 -20.41 9.22 11.17
N GLY A 344 -20.46 10.37 10.49
CA GLY A 344 -19.79 11.60 10.93
C GLY A 344 -18.28 11.63 10.76
N SER A 345 -17.62 10.53 10.42
CA SER A 345 -16.16 10.44 10.32
C SER A 345 -15.67 10.41 8.88
N ASN A 346 -14.68 11.25 8.57
CA ASN A 346 -13.95 11.25 7.31
C ASN A 346 -12.53 11.82 7.48
N TYR A 347 -11.70 11.48 6.52
CA TYR A 347 -10.30 11.88 6.44
C TYR A 347 -9.97 12.36 5.04
N SER A 348 -9.18 13.42 4.92
CA SER A 348 -8.58 13.79 3.64
C SER A 348 -7.15 14.26 3.84
N ARG A 349 -6.29 13.94 2.88
CA ARG A 349 -4.90 14.37 2.86
C ARG A 349 -4.52 14.80 1.46
N ASP A 350 -3.94 15.99 1.37
CA ASP A 350 -3.32 16.52 0.16
C ASP A 350 -1.82 16.63 0.39
N ASN A 351 -1.03 16.04 -0.49
CA ASN A 351 0.43 16.10 -0.48
C ASN A 351 0.93 16.77 -1.74
N LEU A 352 1.92 17.64 -1.60
CA LEU A 352 2.71 18.20 -2.68
C LEU A 352 4.18 17.98 -2.37
N GLY A 353 4.94 17.48 -3.33
CA GLY A 353 6.37 17.26 -3.20
C GLY A 353 7.13 17.78 -4.42
N LEU A 354 8.28 18.39 -4.19
CA LEU A 354 9.24 18.75 -5.22
C LEU A 354 10.64 18.39 -4.75
N LYS A 355 11.29 17.51 -5.46
CA LYS A 355 12.69 17.13 -5.22
C LYS A 355 13.52 17.45 -6.44
N THR A 356 14.60 18.19 -6.24
CA THR A 356 15.51 18.57 -7.29
C THR A 356 16.95 18.26 -6.93
N GLN A 357 17.72 17.89 -7.90
CA GLN A 357 19.15 17.65 -7.78
C GLN A 357 19.87 18.42 -8.88
N PHE A 358 20.82 19.26 -8.52
CA PHE A 358 21.62 20.04 -9.43
C PHE A 358 23.12 19.74 -9.28
N LYS A 359 23.74 19.21 -10.32
CA LYS A 359 25.19 19.02 -10.41
C LYS A 359 25.84 20.31 -10.92
N ALA A 360 26.27 21.15 -9.97
CA ALA A 360 26.93 22.42 -10.27
C ALA A 360 28.29 22.19 -10.96
N SER A 361 28.99 21.13 -10.58
CA SER A 361 30.24 20.68 -11.23
C SER A 361 30.34 19.14 -11.17
N LYS A 362 31.44 18.57 -11.66
CA LYS A 362 31.74 17.13 -11.50
C LYS A 362 31.84 16.70 -10.04
N ARG A 363 32.17 17.62 -9.14
CA ARG A 363 32.45 17.38 -7.73
C ARG A 363 31.43 18.00 -6.78
N ILE A 364 30.51 18.81 -7.27
CA ILE A 364 29.54 19.53 -6.42
C ILE A 364 28.13 19.19 -6.86
N THR A 365 27.35 18.65 -5.93
CA THR A 365 25.94 18.36 -6.09
C THR A 365 25.13 19.12 -5.04
N LEU A 366 24.06 19.76 -5.47
CA LEU A 366 23.08 20.43 -4.63
C LEU A 366 21.76 19.68 -4.73
N ASP A 367 21.22 19.32 -3.59
CA ASP A 367 19.92 18.64 -3.46
C ASP A 367 18.95 19.58 -2.74
N PHE A 368 17.75 19.70 -3.27
CA PHE A 368 16.69 20.45 -2.63
C PHE A 368 15.42 19.61 -2.65
N ASN A 369 14.76 19.51 -1.50
CA ASN A 369 13.51 18.77 -1.32
C ASN A 369 12.56 19.62 -0.49
N ILE A 370 11.34 19.85 -1.01
CA ILE A 370 10.26 20.50 -0.29
C ILE A 370 9.03 19.61 -0.35
N ARG A 371 8.39 19.41 0.79
CA ARG A 371 7.15 18.66 0.92
C ARG A 371 6.14 19.46 1.72
N TYR A 372 4.92 19.47 1.25
CA TYR A 372 3.76 20.04 1.89
C TYR A 372 2.71 18.94 2.09
N SER A 373 2.11 18.88 3.26
CA SER A 373 1.00 17.99 3.56
C SER A 373 -0.07 18.75 4.33
N ARG A 374 -1.32 18.60 3.90
CA ARG A 374 -2.50 19.10 4.59
C ARG A 374 -3.44 17.96 4.88
N ILE A 375 -3.68 17.72 6.14
CA ILE A 375 -4.56 16.67 6.64
C ILE A 375 -5.78 17.31 7.28
N LYS A 376 -6.97 16.84 6.90
CA LYS A 376 -8.24 17.22 7.50
C LYS A 376 -8.93 15.97 8.00
N VAL A 377 -9.31 15.99 9.28
CA VAL A 377 -10.06 14.91 9.93
C VAL A 377 -11.34 15.50 10.47
N ARG A 378 -12.45 14.84 10.18
CA ARG A 378 -13.74 15.12 10.78
C ARG A 378 -14.22 13.89 11.53
N GLY A 379 -14.80 14.10 12.71
CA GLY A 379 -15.22 13.03 13.60
C GLY A 379 -14.04 12.41 14.36
N ALA A 380 -14.27 11.25 14.93
CA ALA A 380 -13.28 10.48 15.67
C ALA A 380 -13.46 8.98 15.39
N GLY A 381 -12.51 8.16 15.86
CA GLY A 381 -12.58 6.71 15.75
C GLY A 381 -13.58 6.07 16.69
N ALA A 382 -13.69 4.74 16.57
CA ALA A 382 -14.57 3.92 17.39
C ALA A 382 -14.23 3.98 18.89
N ASN A 383 -12.95 4.16 19.22
CA ASN A 383 -12.42 4.15 20.59
C ASN A 383 -11.49 5.34 20.81
N SER A 384 -12.02 6.56 20.74
CA SER A 384 -11.19 7.74 21.03
C SER A 384 -10.72 7.74 22.48
N LEU A 385 -9.45 7.42 22.71
CA LEU A 385 -8.82 7.39 24.05
C LEU A 385 -8.48 8.77 24.60
N ASN A 386 -8.67 9.85 23.81
CA ASN A 386 -8.16 11.19 24.14
C ASN A 386 -9.20 12.17 24.71
N ASP A 387 -10.42 11.73 24.97
CA ASP A 387 -11.34 12.56 25.76
C ASP A 387 -11.00 12.37 27.23
N SER A 388 -10.24 13.35 27.73
CA SER A 388 -9.82 13.47 29.10
C SER A 388 -11.01 13.31 30.06
N GLY A 389 -11.09 12.17 30.71
CA GLY A 389 -11.87 12.01 31.93
C GLY A 389 -12.82 10.86 32.03
N SER A 390 -13.25 10.20 30.98
CA SER A 390 -14.13 9.03 31.11
C SER A 390 -13.66 7.88 30.22
N GLN A 391 -13.06 6.89 30.83
CA GLN A 391 -12.72 5.61 30.20
C GLN A 391 -13.97 4.77 29.86
N THR A 392 -15.16 5.30 30.02
CA THR A 392 -16.42 4.56 29.96
C THR A 392 -17.10 4.62 28.60
N THR A 393 -16.70 5.50 27.69
CA THR A 393 -17.52 5.79 26.50
C THR A 393 -16.77 5.79 25.19
N GLY A 394 -16.12 4.65 24.87
CA GLY A 394 -15.83 4.38 23.46
C GLY A 394 -17.15 4.28 22.69
N ARG A 395 -17.24 4.92 21.52
CA ARG A 395 -18.45 4.90 20.69
C ARG A 395 -18.92 3.49 20.35
N LEU A 396 -17.97 2.61 20.10
CA LEU A 396 -18.23 1.17 19.89
C LEU A 396 -18.85 0.56 21.14
N LYS A 397 -18.26 0.79 22.33
CA LYS A 397 -18.76 0.28 23.58
C LYS A 397 -20.15 0.82 23.88
N ASN A 398 -20.38 2.13 23.68
CA ASN A 398 -21.68 2.75 23.85
C ASN A 398 -22.73 2.12 22.94
N ALA A 399 -22.43 1.92 21.64
CA ALA A 399 -23.33 1.27 20.70
C ALA A 399 -23.69 -0.18 21.09
N MET A 400 -22.76 -0.89 21.74
CA MET A 400 -22.98 -2.28 22.17
C MET A 400 -23.75 -2.39 23.48
N LEU A 401 -23.62 -1.41 24.37
CA LEU A 401 -24.20 -1.48 25.73
C LEU A 401 -25.47 -0.67 25.87
N TYR A 402 -25.76 0.25 24.94
CA TYR A 402 -26.96 1.07 25.01
C TYR A 402 -28.23 0.22 24.82
N THR A 403 -29.32 0.64 25.45
CA THR A 403 -30.60 -0.09 25.39
C THR A 403 -31.07 -0.28 23.95
N PRO A 404 -31.43 -1.50 23.52
CA PRO A 404 -32.04 -1.73 22.22
C PRO A 404 -33.51 -1.32 22.16
N ILE A 405 -34.13 -1.04 23.32
CA ILE A 405 -35.55 -0.69 23.38
C ILE A 405 -35.75 0.70 22.78
N PRO A 406 -36.76 0.88 21.87
CA PRO A 406 -37.08 2.19 21.33
C PRO A 406 -37.41 3.19 22.45
N LEU A 407 -36.73 4.35 22.40
CA LEU A 407 -37.03 5.42 23.33
C LEU A 407 -38.41 6.04 23.05
N LYS A 408 -39.07 6.54 24.09
CA LYS A 408 -40.40 7.16 23.98
C LYS A 408 -40.42 8.29 22.95
N ALA A 409 -39.37 9.11 22.90
CA ALA A 409 -39.20 10.16 21.91
C ALA A 409 -39.14 9.64 20.45
N GLN A 410 -38.64 8.43 20.23
CA GLN A 410 -38.63 7.81 18.90
C GLN A 410 -40.00 7.31 18.45
N ILE A 411 -40.85 6.96 19.41
CA ILE A 411 -42.20 6.44 19.15
C ILE A 411 -43.20 7.60 18.99
N GLU A 412 -43.10 8.62 19.82
CA GLU A 412 -44.08 9.71 19.90
C GLU A 412 -43.66 10.98 19.14
N GLY A 413 -42.42 11.02 18.60
CA GLY A 413 -41.91 12.17 17.84
C GLY A 413 -41.66 13.41 18.70
N GLY A 414 -41.44 13.25 20.00
CA GLY A 414 -41.13 14.33 20.91
C GLY A 414 -39.63 14.60 21.07
N ASP A 415 -39.28 15.81 21.52
CA ASP A 415 -37.90 16.23 21.78
C ASP A 415 -37.33 15.75 23.13
N ASP A 416 -38.13 15.05 23.94
CA ASP A 416 -37.71 14.59 25.25
C ASP A 416 -36.80 13.38 25.15
N LEU A 417 -35.53 13.67 25.00
CA LEU A 417 -34.41 12.69 25.06
C LEU A 417 -34.05 12.34 26.52
N GLU A 418 -34.97 12.58 27.46
CA GLU A 418 -34.75 12.22 28.85
C GLU A 418 -34.79 10.67 29.03
N GLU A 419 -33.65 10.07 28.96
CA GLU A 419 -32.94 9.38 30.00
C GLU A 419 -33.64 8.22 30.68
N ASN A 420 -33.30 7.03 30.26
CA ASN A 420 -33.47 5.84 31.09
C ASN A 420 -32.15 5.19 31.47
N SER A 421 -31.09 5.93 31.62
CA SER A 421 -29.95 5.48 32.44
C SER A 421 -28.96 6.62 32.64
N SER A 422 -28.59 6.81 33.89
CA SER A 422 -27.46 7.60 34.31
C SER A 422 -26.28 7.48 33.35
N ASP A 423 -25.82 8.58 32.80
CA ASP A 423 -24.55 8.77 32.14
C ASP A 423 -24.36 8.27 30.68
N ALA A 424 -25.32 7.61 30.06
CA ALA A 424 -25.15 7.10 28.69
C ALA A 424 -25.93 7.93 27.67
N VAL A 425 -25.23 8.73 26.87
CA VAL A 425 -25.81 9.47 25.74
C VAL A 425 -26.17 8.51 24.61
N MET A 426 -27.33 8.71 23.98
CA MET A 426 -27.76 7.90 22.83
C MET A 426 -26.64 7.85 21.76
N PRO A 427 -26.27 6.67 21.24
CA PRO A 427 -25.10 6.48 20.40
C PRO A 427 -25.04 7.39 19.18
N THR A 428 -26.16 7.62 18.50
CA THR A 428 -26.25 8.50 17.33
C THR A 428 -26.09 9.97 17.71
N VAL A 429 -26.67 10.41 18.83
CA VAL A 429 -26.52 11.78 19.37
C VAL A 429 -25.07 12.03 19.79
N ALA A 430 -24.46 11.09 20.49
CA ALA A 430 -23.05 11.19 20.89
C ALA A 430 -22.10 11.40 19.71
N VAL A 431 -22.47 10.91 18.53
CA VAL A 431 -21.70 11.13 17.29
C VAL A 431 -22.08 12.43 16.61
N SER A 432 -23.40 12.77 16.52
CA SER A 432 -23.87 13.98 15.84
C SER A 432 -23.43 15.26 16.55
N ASP A 433 -23.43 15.25 17.86
CA ASP A 433 -23.06 16.41 18.68
C ASP A 433 -21.55 16.60 18.80
N SER A 434 -20.78 15.59 18.40
CA SER A 434 -19.32 15.65 18.37
C SER A 434 -18.84 16.26 17.05
N ASP A 435 -18.89 17.60 16.90
CA ASP A 435 -18.32 18.31 15.72
C ASP A 435 -16.80 18.46 15.84
N ARG A 436 -16.10 17.33 15.99
CA ARG A 436 -14.64 17.31 16.06
C ARG A 436 -14.06 17.50 14.68
N LYS A 437 -13.38 18.63 14.49
CA LYS A 437 -12.63 18.94 13.27
C LYS A 437 -11.17 19.18 13.64
N ARG A 438 -10.27 18.49 12.95
CA ARG A 438 -8.83 18.68 13.12
C ARG A 438 -8.21 18.93 11.75
N GLU A 439 -7.43 19.98 11.66
CA GLU A 439 -6.63 20.29 10.48
C GLU A 439 -5.16 20.38 10.89
N ARG A 440 -4.30 19.71 10.15
CA ARG A 440 -2.86 19.72 10.35
C ARG A 440 -2.18 20.03 9.04
N THR A 441 -1.27 20.98 9.06
CA THR A 441 -0.46 21.36 7.89
C THR A 441 1.01 21.20 8.26
N ASN A 442 1.72 20.41 7.48
CA ASN A 442 3.15 20.16 7.68
C ASN A 442 3.94 20.65 6.46
N TRP A 443 5.06 21.31 6.75
CA TRP A 443 6.04 21.71 5.76
C TRP A 443 7.38 21.09 6.10
N ASN A 444 8.00 20.44 5.13
CA ASN A 444 9.36 19.93 5.24
C ASN A 444 10.16 20.48 4.09
N ALA A 445 11.21 21.24 4.39
CA ALA A 445 12.13 21.78 3.40
C ALA A 445 13.56 21.41 3.78
N ASN A 446 14.26 20.73 2.90
CA ASN A 446 15.61 20.26 3.12
C ASN A 446 16.49 20.71 1.96
N ALA A 447 17.71 21.14 2.30
CA ALA A 447 18.75 21.45 1.33
C ALA A 447 20.01 20.65 1.67
N GLY A 448 20.59 20.00 0.67
CA GLY A 448 21.79 19.21 0.80
C GLY A 448 22.90 19.75 -0.11
N PHE A 449 24.14 19.67 0.38
CA PHE A 449 25.34 20.01 -0.39
C PHE A 449 26.29 18.84 -0.29
N THR A 450 26.65 18.24 -1.42
CA THR A 450 27.64 17.18 -1.49
C THR A 450 28.85 17.66 -2.28
N TRP A 451 30.03 17.60 -1.65
CA TRP A 451 31.29 17.94 -2.29
C TRP A 451 32.22 16.73 -2.30
N GLU A 452 32.51 16.22 -3.48
CA GLU A 452 33.49 15.16 -3.70
C GLU A 452 34.89 15.79 -3.76
N ILE A 453 35.63 15.73 -2.66
CA ILE A 453 36.92 16.41 -2.48
C ILE A 453 38.00 15.76 -3.37
N VAL A 454 38.08 14.43 -3.30
CA VAL A 454 38.86 13.55 -4.18
C VAL A 454 37.97 12.36 -4.53
N ASP A 455 38.40 11.58 -5.52
CA ASP A 455 37.64 10.38 -5.93
C ASP A 455 37.46 9.47 -4.69
N ASP A 456 36.23 9.04 -4.43
CA ASP A 456 35.78 8.22 -3.30
C ASP A 456 35.77 8.89 -1.91
N LEU A 457 36.11 10.18 -1.76
CA LEU A 457 35.98 10.95 -0.50
C LEU A 457 34.94 12.08 -0.66
N ARG A 458 33.82 11.95 0.07
CA ARG A 458 32.70 12.92 0.06
C ARG A 458 32.47 13.52 1.43
#